data_5d217af9c07fbc2b78ccb4fe3366f4ab
#
_entry.id   5d217af9c07fbc2b78ccb4fe3366f4ab
#
_cell.length_a   1.000
_cell.length_b   1.000
_cell.length_c   1.000
_cell.angle_alpha   90.00
_cell.angle_beta   90.00
_cell.angle_gamma   90.00
#
_symmetry.space_group_name_H-M   'P 1'
#
loop_
_entity.id
_entity.type
_entity.pdbx_description
1 polymer ?
#
loop_
_entity_poly.entity_id
_entity_poly.type
_entity_poly.pdbx_seq_one_letter_code
_entity_poly.pdbx_strand_id
1 'polypeptide(L)'
;MPTLRHAVPPPLRPGAVIHGPGSLAVDDLLDRFTAELRRRGFRVGGVVQRNYGALDDCADRMELVDVATGKAFNISQNLGRESQSCRVDPAGVADASQALRRAIEERADLLVVNKFAGLEAHGKGLADELLSAIAEGIPVLTSVGSRYLNEWQSFTGGFTALLSPDEDALWRWWGTHRLYDDLLHGVEDAPVRRVTIGAKWIMVETDGTVGLAARPSASLGADLPPPERWAGAGLKALALPAARSWDPLETAVGVAALNAHYNHPGVTGDAANGLDLFTGMDGRVVVIGAFPQLAKRLPNAQVIEMKPRDDEYPEAAGEWLLPGAEGAAITSSSLANRTLPRLLSASTGARVALVGPGTPLTGRLFRYGVDSLAGFVVEDREALRRVILDGGSSQAFHRHGRFVTLHNT
;
A
#
# COMPACT_ATOMS: atom_id res chain seq x y z
N MET A 1 3.06 28.23 14.41
CA MET A 1 3.13 26.77 14.31
C MET A 1 4.09 26.45 13.18
N PRO A 2 5.14 25.63 13.36
CA PRO A 2 5.93 25.20 12.23
C PRO A 2 4.98 24.44 11.28
N THR A 3 5.02 24.78 10.02
CA THR A 3 4.29 24.08 8.95
C THR A 3 4.72 22.61 9.01
N LEU A 4 3.81 21.73 9.45
CA LEU A 4 3.99 20.29 9.38
C LEU A 4 4.42 19.95 7.95
N ARG A 5 5.62 19.40 7.79
CA ARG A 5 6.08 18.89 6.51
C ARG A 5 5.23 17.64 6.21
N HIS A 6 4.21 17.81 5.38
CA HIS A 6 3.34 16.71 5.01
C HIS A 6 4.09 15.69 4.16
N ALA A 7 4.04 14.44 4.58
CA ALA A 7 4.46 13.32 3.77
C ALA A 7 3.37 13.04 2.73
N VAL A 8 3.72 13.11 1.46
CA VAL A 8 2.84 12.78 0.35
C VAL A 8 3.51 11.65 -0.44
N PRO A 9 2.78 10.60 -0.85
CA PRO A 9 3.35 9.59 -1.73
C PRO A 9 3.92 10.23 -3.00
N PRO A 10 5.01 9.70 -3.57
CA PRO A 10 5.55 10.21 -4.83
C PRO A 10 4.49 10.12 -5.94
N PRO A 11 4.48 11.08 -6.88
CA PRO A 11 3.55 11.06 -8.00
C PRO A 11 3.78 9.81 -8.86
N LEU A 12 2.69 9.20 -9.32
CA LEU A 12 2.76 8.08 -10.23
C LEU A 12 2.78 8.56 -11.68
N ARG A 13 3.59 7.89 -12.51
CA ARG A 13 3.46 8.03 -13.96
C ARG A 13 2.14 7.39 -14.39
N PRO A 14 1.43 7.95 -15.39
CA PRO A 14 0.25 7.30 -15.95
C PRO A 14 0.55 5.85 -16.32
N GLY A 15 -0.23 4.91 -15.75
CA GLY A 15 -0.07 3.49 -15.97
C GLY A 15 -0.88 3.02 -17.19
N ALA A 16 -0.23 2.30 -18.09
CA ALA A 16 -0.86 1.67 -19.25
C ALA A 16 -0.64 0.17 -19.24
N VAL A 17 -1.71 -0.60 -19.06
CA VAL A 17 -1.68 -2.05 -19.20
C VAL A 17 -1.67 -2.39 -20.68
N ILE A 18 -0.54 -2.93 -21.16
CA ILE A 18 -0.36 -3.25 -22.59
C ILE A 18 -0.89 -4.65 -22.86
N HIS A 19 -1.74 -4.78 -23.88
CA HIS A 19 -2.32 -6.06 -24.26
C HIS A 19 -2.32 -6.27 -25.78
N GLY A 20 -2.34 -7.55 -26.17
CA GLY A 20 -2.56 -7.98 -27.55
C GLY A 20 -4.02 -7.86 -27.99
N PRO A 21 -4.40 -8.48 -29.12
CA PRO A 21 -5.81 -8.63 -29.52
C PRO A 21 -6.61 -9.37 -28.43
N GLY A 22 -7.84 -8.92 -28.16
CA GLY A 22 -8.72 -9.49 -27.14
C GLY A 22 -8.48 -8.85 -25.76
N SER A 23 -9.32 -7.85 -25.39
CA SER A 23 -9.12 -7.05 -24.16
C SER A 23 -9.88 -7.58 -22.93
N LEU A 24 -10.73 -8.59 -23.05
CA LEU A 24 -11.65 -9.02 -21.98
C LEU A 24 -10.92 -9.34 -20.67
N ALA A 25 -9.81 -10.07 -20.71
CA ALA A 25 -9.04 -10.39 -19.50
C ALA A 25 -8.43 -9.16 -18.83
N VAL A 26 -8.09 -8.12 -19.61
CA VAL A 26 -7.56 -6.85 -19.09
C VAL A 26 -8.69 -5.98 -18.54
N ASP A 27 -9.86 -5.98 -19.19
CA ASP A 27 -11.04 -5.28 -18.68
C ASP A 27 -11.43 -5.83 -17.30
N ASP A 28 -11.46 -7.17 -17.14
CA ASP A 28 -11.70 -7.83 -15.86
C ASP A 28 -10.60 -7.55 -14.81
N LEU A 29 -9.34 -7.49 -15.23
CA LEU A 29 -8.22 -7.18 -14.34
C LEU A 29 -8.36 -5.76 -13.76
N LEU A 30 -8.68 -4.78 -14.62
CA LEU A 30 -8.87 -3.39 -14.17
C LEU A 30 -10.11 -3.26 -13.27
N ASP A 31 -11.20 -3.95 -13.57
CA ASP A 31 -12.42 -3.95 -12.73
C ASP A 31 -12.10 -4.52 -11.34
N ARG A 32 -11.42 -5.67 -11.25
CA ARG A 32 -11.00 -6.27 -9.96
C ARG A 32 -10.04 -5.36 -9.18
N PHE A 33 -9.03 -4.80 -9.83
CA PHE A 33 -8.06 -3.93 -9.18
C PHE A 33 -8.72 -2.67 -8.60
N THR A 34 -9.61 -2.03 -9.38
CA THR A 34 -10.35 -0.84 -8.92
C THR A 34 -11.31 -1.16 -7.77
N ALA A 35 -12.02 -2.29 -7.86
CA ALA A 35 -12.90 -2.76 -6.79
C ALA A 35 -12.13 -3.03 -5.50
N GLU A 36 -10.95 -3.65 -5.58
CA GLU A 36 -10.10 -3.91 -4.43
C GLU A 36 -9.60 -2.61 -3.78
N LEU A 37 -9.12 -1.63 -4.56
CA LEU A 37 -8.72 -0.33 -4.02
C LEU A 37 -9.88 0.39 -3.32
N ARG A 38 -11.08 0.36 -3.90
CA ARG A 38 -12.27 0.94 -3.26
C ARG A 38 -12.63 0.23 -1.96
N ARG A 39 -12.59 -1.10 -1.94
CA ARG A 39 -12.82 -1.90 -0.73
C ARG A 39 -11.82 -1.55 0.38
N ARG A 40 -10.59 -1.15 0.00
CA ARG A 40 -9.54 -0.67 0.92
C ARG A 40 -9.74 0.77 1.38
N GLY A 41 -10.70 1.50 0.83
CA GLY A 41 -11.06 2.86 1.22
C GLY A 41 -10.42 3.96 0.37
N PHE A 42 -9.74 3.61 -0.74
CA PHE A 42 -9.27 4.60 -1.70
C PHE A 42 -10.43 5.14 -2.55
N ARG A 43 -10.37 6.42 -2.86
CA ARG A 43 -11.32 7.07 -3.78
C ARG A 43 -10.88 6.77 -5.21
N VAL A 44 -11.54 5.82 -5.83
CA VAL A 44 -11.31 5.47 -7.24
C VAL A 44 -12.47 5.96 -8.07
N GLY A 45 -12.16 6.75 -9.10
CA GLY A 45 -13.14 7.26 -10.06
C GLY A 45 -12.79 6.89 -11.49
N GLY A 46 -13.64 7.29 -12.42
CA GLY A 46 -13.50 7.00 -13.84
C GLY A 46 -14.39 5.85 -14.30
N VAL A 47 -14.01 5.19 -15.38
CA VAL A 47 -14.84 4.19 -16.04
C VAL A 47 -14.07 2.92 -16.39
N VAL A 48 -14.76 1.78 -16.28
CA VAL A 48 -14.29 0.47 -16.78
C VAL A 48 -15.25 -0.02 -17.87
N GLN A 49 -14.71 -0.65 -18.92
CA GLN A 49 -15.51 -1.20 -20.00
C GLN A 49 -16.03 -2.59 -19.62
N ARG A 50 -17.31 -2.83 -19.87
CA ARG A 50 -17.94 -4.16 -19.80
C ARG A 50 -18.49 -4.53 -21.16
N ASN A 51 -18.23 -5.76 -21.57
CA ASN A 51 -18.65 -6.31 -22.84
C ASN A 51 -19.63 -7.45 -22.61
N TYR A 52 -20.74 -7.46 -23.33
CA TYR A 52 -21.79 -8.48 -23.25
C TYR A 52 -22.00 -9.13 -24.63
N GLY A 53 -22.20 -10.45 -24.67
CA GLY A 53 -22.46 -11.19 -25.93
C GLY A 53 -21.22 -11.92 -26.44
N ALA A 54 -20.90 -11.83 -27.73
CA ALA A 54 -19.94 -12.69 -28.39
C ALA A 54 -18.52 -12.72 -27.81
N LEU A 55 -17.86 -13.88 -27.95
CA LEU A 55 -16.52 -14.19 -27.38
C LEU A 55 -15.34 -13.51 -28.10
N ASP A 56 -15.59 -12.82 -29.21
CA ASP A 56 -14.59 -12.13 -30.03
C ASP A 56 -14.71 -10.60 -29.92
N ASP A 57 -13.76 -9.86 -30.51
CA ASP A 57 -13.64 -8.38 -30.45
C ASP A 57 -14.91 -7.59 -30.87
N CYS A 58 -16.00 -8.27 -31.19
CA CYS A 58 -17.32 -7.75 -31.57
C CYS A 58 -18.38 -8.10 -30.53
N ALA A 59 -18.29 -7.53 -29.33
CA ALA A 59 -19.37 -7.63 -28.33
C ALA A 59 -20.68 -7.05 -28.89
N ASP A 60 -21.81 -7.74 -28.66
CA ASP A 60 -23.12 -7.27 -29.07
C ASP A 60 -23.54 -5.99 -28.33
N ARG A 61 -23.05 -5.82 -27.12
CA ARG A 61 -23.26 -4.63 -26.29
C ARG A 61 -22.00 -4.29 -25.50
N MET A 62 -21.62 -3.02 -25.56
CA MET A 62 -20.51 -2.45 -24.77
C MET A 62 -21.02 -1.34 -23.88
N GLU A 63 -20.56 -1.32 -22.64
CA GLU A 63 -20.87 -0.29 -21.67
C GLU A 63 -19.60 0.24 -21.03
N LEU A 64 -19.58 1.56 -20.74
CA LEU A 64 -18.67 2.13 -19.76
C LEU A 64 -19.39 2.20 -18.41
N VAL A 65 -18.82 1.62 -17.38
CA VAL A 65 -19.39 1.63 -16.04
C VAL A 65 -18.57 2.55 -15.15
N ASP A 66 -19.21 3.55 -14.60
CA ASP A 66 -18.65 4.44 -13.59
C ASP A 66 -18.27 3.64 -12.34
N VAL A 67 -16.99 3.56 -12.04
CA VAL A 67 -16.47 2.75 -10.93
C VAL A 67 -16.92 3.28 -9.55
N ALA A 68 -17.24 4.57 -9.43
CA ALA A 68 -17.68 5.16 -8.18
C ALA A 68 -19.16 4.90 -7.88
N THR A 69 -20.04 4.99 -8.88
CA THR A 69 -21.48 4.92 -8.71
C THR A 69 -22.12 3.64 -9.22
N GLY A 70 -21.43 2.90 -10.10
CA GLY A 70 -21.97 1.74 -10.83
C GLY A 70 -22.92 2.13 -11.99
N LYS A 71 -23.08 3.43 -12.31
CA LYS A 71 -23.87 3.87 -13.47
C LYS A 71 -23.26 3.38 -14.76
N ALA A 72 -24.06 2.71 -15.59
CA ALA A 72 -23.64 2.23 -16.90
C ALA A 72 -24.05 3.22 -18.02
N PHE A 73 -23.15 3.43 -18.96
CA PHE A 73 -23.33 4.22 -20.16
C PHE A 73 -23.20 3.28 -21.37
N ASN A 74 -24.27 3.11 -22.15
CA ASN A 74 -24.18 2.31 -23.36
C ASN A 74 -23.32 3.04 -24.39
N ILE A 75 -22.30 2.36 -24.89
CA ILE A 75 -21.40 2.87 -25.92
C ILE A 75 -21.45 2.02 -27.21
N SER A 76 -22.48 1.19 -27.39
CA SER A 76 -22.67 0.37 -28.60
C SER A 76 -23.55 1.08 -29.58
N GLN A 77 -23.10 1.14 -30.86
CA GLN A 77 -23.97 1.48 -31.99
C GLN A 77 -24.52 0.22 -32.64
N ASN A 78 -25.82 0.22 -32.96
CA ASN A 78 -26.45 -0.86 -33.69
C ASN A 78 -26.32 -0.61 -35.20
N LEU A 79 -25.15 -0.94 -35.77
CA LEU A 79 -24.83 -0.66 -37.17
C LEU A 79 -25.20 -1.81 -38.13
N GLY A 80 -25.91 -2.86 -37.67
CA GLY A 80 -26.22 -4.05 -38.48
C GLY A 80 -25.03 -4.99 -38.69
N ARG A 81 -25.32 -6.23 -39.13
CA ARG A 81 -24.31 -7.32 -39.28
C ARG A 81 -23.24 -7.11 -40.35
N GLU A 82 -23.43 -6.18 -41.27
CA GLU A 82 -22.53 -5.95 -42.42
C GLU A 82 -21.61 -4.73 -42.27
N SER A 83 -21.69 -4.00 -41.14
CA SER A 83 -20.88 -2.80 -40.92
C SER A 83 -19.46 -3.15 -40.49
N GLN A 84 -18.46 -2.70 -41.25
CA GLN A 84 -17.04 -2.71 -40.88
C GLN A 84 -16.63 -1.46 -40.07
N SER A 85 -17.58 -0.58 -39.75
CA SER A 85 -17.33 0.65 -38.98
C SER A 85 -17.18 0.39 -37.48
N CYS A 86 -16.48 1.28 -36.80
CA CYS A 86 -16.35 1.26 -35.34
C CYS A 86 -17.74 1.30 -34.70
N ARG A 87 -18.07 0.31 -33.88
CA ARG A 87 -19.37 0.17 -33.19
C ARG A 87 -19.50 1.04 -31.94
N VAL A 88 -18.53 1.91 -31.68
CA VAL A 88 -18.56 2.78 -30.50
C VAL A 88 -19.43 4.00 -30.79
N ASP A 89 -20.38 4.26 -29.88
CA ASP A 89 -21.21 5.46 -29.89
C ASP A 89 -20.47 6.64 -29.20
N PRO A 90 -20.08 7.69 -29.95
CA PRO A 90 -19.44 8.86 -29.36
C PRO A 90 -20.31 9.61 -28.35
N ALA A 91 -21.64 9.56 -28.50
CA ALA A 91 -22.54 10.22 -27.54
C ALA A 91 -22.51 9.52 -26.17
N GLY A 92 -22.57 8.18 -26.17
CA GLY A 92 -22.43 7.42 -24.93
C GLY A 92 -21.07 7.61 -24.24
N VAL A 93 -19.99 7.76 -25.02
CA VAL A 93 -18.65 8.08 -24.48
C VAL A 93 -18.63 9.50 -23.89
N ALA A 94 -19.24 10.49 -24.56
CA ALA A 94 -19.35 11.86 -24.05
C ALA A 94 -20.16 11.93 -22.74
N ASP A 95 -21.23 11.13 -22.61
CA ASP A 95 -21.97 11.03 -21.34
C ASP A 95 -21.12 10.43 -20.22
N ALA A 96 -20.27 9.45 -20.53
CA ALA A 96 -19.38 8.82 -19.57
C ALA A 96 -18.28 9.76 -19.07
N SER A 97 -17.90 10.81 -19.85
CA SER A 97 -16.91 11.81 -19.44
C SER A 97 -17.26 12.53 -18.12
N GLN A 98 -18.56 12.64 -17.80
CA GLN A 98 -19.02 13.22 -16.55
C GLN A 98 -18.49 12.47 -15.32
N ALA A 99 -18.30 11.15 -15.40
CA ALA A 99 -17.73 10.35 -14.32
C ALA A 99 -16.26 10.72 -14.07
N LEU A 100 -15.51 10.99 -15.14
CA LEU A 100 -14.10 11.40 -15.06
C LEU A 100 -13.99 12.82 -14.47
N ARG A 101 -14.78 13.77 -14.96
CA ARG A 101 -14.78 15.15 -14.46
C ARG A 101 -15.06 15.21 -12.98
N ARG A 102 -16.08 14.50 -12.52
CA ARG A 102 -16.39 14.39 -11.09
C ARG A 102 -15.20 13.82 -10.31
N ALA A 103 -14.57 12.75 -10.79
CA ALA A 103 -13.43 12.15 -10.11
C ALA A 103 -12.23 13.11 -10.03
N ILE A 104 -12.03 13.96 -11.04
CA ILE A 104 -11.00 15.00 -11.07
C ILE A 104 -11.34 16.10 -10.05
N GLU A 105 -12.55 16.61 -10.04
CA GLU A 105 -13.03 17.64 -9.10
C GLU A 105 -12.93 17.16 -7.64
N GLU A 106 -13.29 15.90 -7.37
CA GLU A 106 -13.21 15.27 -6.06
C GLU A 106 -11.78 14.85 -5.66
N ARG A 107 -10.80 15.05 -6.53
CA ARG A 107 -9.41 14.66 -6.30
C ARG A 107 -9.27 13.18 -5.94
N ALA A 108 -9.73 12.32 -6.83
CA ALA A 108 -9.62 10.86 -6.67
C ALA A 108 -8.18 10.42 -6.44
N ASP A 109 -7.99 9.36 -5.64
CA ASP A 109 -6.68 8.76 -5.40
C ASP A 109 -6.19 7.98 -6.63
N LEU A 110 -7.13 7.55 -7.49
CA LEU A 110 -6.90 6.92 -8.78
C LEU A 110 -8.03 7.25 -9.75
N LEU A 111 -7.70 7.68 -10.97
CA LEU A 111 -8.61 7.74 -12.12
C LEU A 111 -8.34 6.55 -13.04
N VAL A 112 -9.39 5.77 -13.32
CA VAL A 112 -9.32 4.66 -14.28
C VAL A 112 -10.08 5.02 -15.54
N VAL A 113 -9.43 4.82 -16.68
CA VAL A 113 -10.05 5.00 -18.00
C VAL A 113 -9.80 3.76 -18.84
N ASN A 114 -10.77 2.89 -18.94
CA ASN A 114 -10.66 1.72 -19.77
C ASN A 114 -11.61 1.90 -20.97
N LYS A 115 -11.01 2.25 -22.16
CA LYS A 115 -9.58 2.16 -22.51
C LYS A 115 -9.11 3.37 -23.35
N PHE A 116 -7.78 3.52 -23.48
CA PHE A 116 -7.17 4.37 -24.51
C PHE A 116 -7.15 3.59 -25.83
N ALA A 117 -7.93 4.05 -26.79
CA ALA A 117 -8.12 3.36 -28.08
C ALA A 117 -8.23 4.38 -29.22
N GLY A 118 -8.89 4.01 -30.32
CA GLY A 118 -8.91 4.83 -31.54
C GLY A 118 -9.50 6.23 -31.38
N LEU A 119 -10.45 6.45 -30.47
CA LEU A 119 -10.98 7.80 -30.23
C LEU A 119 -9.92 8.66 -29.51
N GLU A 120 -9.37 8.16 -28.43
CA GLU A 120 -8.39 8.85 -27.58
C GLU A 120 -7.08 9.09 -28.34
N ALA A 121 -6.65 8.13 -29.16
CA ALA A 121 -5.48 8.26 -30.04
C ALA A 121 -5.60 9.42 -31.05
N HIS A 122 -6.82 9.84 -31.36
CA HIS A 122 -7.09 10.96 -32.26
C HIS A 122 -7.59 12.23 -31.53
N GLY A 123 -7.36 12.33 -30.22
CA GLY A 123 -7.78 13.48 -29.43
C GLY A 123 -9.28 13.61 -29.27
N LYS A 124 -10.03 12.51 -29.29
CA LYS A 124 -11.47 12.44 -29.08
C LYS A 124 -11.81 11.56 -27.90
N GLY A 125 -13.09 11.23 -27.73
CA GLY A 125 -13.53 10.36 -26.64
C GLY A 125 -13.24 10.97 -25.27
N LEU A 126 -12.45 10.28 -24.45
CA LEU A 126 -12.08 10.66 -23.09
C LEU A 126 -10.67 11.31 -23.00
N ALA A 127 -10.09 11.71 -24.14
CA ALA A 127 -8.73 12.22 -24.23
C ALA A 127 -8.51 13.49 -23.38
N ASP A 128 -9.45 14.43 -23.42
CA ASP A 128 -9.35 15.70 -22.68
C ASP A 128 -9.36 15.50 -21.16
N GLU A 129 -10.23 14.61 -20.66
CA GLU A 129 -10.29 14.26 -19.25
C GLU A 129 -9.04 13.51 -18.78
N LEU A 130 -8.47 12.63 -19.62
CA LEU A 130 -7.19 11.97 -19.36
C LEU A 130 -6.06 12.98 -19.21
N LEU A 131 -5.93 13.93 -20.14
CA LEU A 131 -4.92 14.99 -20.08
C LEU A 131 -5.11 15.89 -18.87
N SER A 132 -6.35 16.24 -18.55
CA SER A 132 -6.67 17.06 -17.36
C SER A 132 -6.25 16.35 -16.07
N ALA A 133 -6.57 15.08 -15.93
CA ALA A 133 -6.17 14.31 -14.76
C ALA A 133 -4.65 14.21 -14.62
N ILE A 134 -3.93 13.95 -15.71
CA ILE A 134 -2.46 13.90 -15.73
C ILE A 134 -1.87 15.26 -15.35
N ALA A 135 -2.40 16.34 -15.89
CA ALA A 135 -1.94 17.71 -15.63
C ALA A 135 -2.18 18.12 -14.15
N GLU A 136 -3.26 17.64 -13.55
CA GLU A 136 -3.57 17.86 -12.13
C GLU A 136 -2.83 16.92 -11.17
N GLY A 137 -2.01 16.01 -11.70
CA GLY A 137 -1.22 15.07 -10.90
C GLY A 137 -2.06 13.95 -10.26
N ILE A 138 -3.27 13.69 -10.77
CA ILE A 138 -4.08 12.56 -10.33
C ILE A 138 -3.50 11.29 -10.98
N PRO A 139 -3.24 10.22 -10.21
CA PRO A 139 -2.81 8.95 -10.78
C PRO A 139 -3.83 8.43 -11.80
N VAL A 140 -3.35 8.07 -12.98
CA VAL A 140 -4.18 7.55 -14.09
C VAL A 140 -3.78 6.12 -14.42
N LEU A 141 -4.76 5.25 -14.58
CA LEU A 141 -4.59 3.87 -15.05
C LEU A 141 -5.49 3.63 -16.25
N THR A 142 -4.91 3.10 -17.32
CA THR A 142 -5.66 2.74 -18.54
C THR A 142 -5.20 1.39 -19.11
N SER A 143 -5.94 0.83 -20.05
CA SER A 143 -5.45 -0.25 -20.91
C SER A 143 -5.19 0.29 -22.33
N VAL A 144 -4.15 -0.25 -22.96
CA VAL A 144 -3.71 0.17 -24.29
C VAL A 144 -3.43 -1.07 -25.14
N GLY A 145 -4.20 -1.23 -26.22
CA GLY A 145 -3.88 -2.26 -27.19
C GLY A 145 -2.52 -1.98 -27.85
N SER A 146 -1.70 -3.00 -28.06
CA SER A 146 -0.33 -2.88 -28.61
C SER A 146 -0.26 -2.05 -29.90
N ARG A 147 -1.31 -2.02 -30.71
CA ARG A 147 -1.44 -1.21 -31.93
C ARG A 147 -1.51 0.30 -31.67
N TYR A 148 -1.85 0.75 -30.45
CA TYR A 148 -1.93 2.15 -30.06
C TYR A 148 -0.81 2.58 -29.10
N LEU A 149 0.23 1.76 -28.95
CA LEU A 149 1.33 2.03 -28.02
C LEU A 149 2.08 3.32 -28.36
N ASN A 150 2.34 3.56 -29.65
CA ASN A 150 3.06 4.76 -30.10
C ASN A 150 2.23 6.03 -29.85
N GLU A 151 0.93 5.96 -30.12
CA GLU A 151 -0.02 7.06 -29.86
C GLU A 151 -0.11 7.36 -28.36
N TRP A 152 -0.18 6.34 -27.53
CA TRP A 152 -0.14 6.51 -26.07
C TRP A 152 1.17 7.16 -25.59
N GLN A 153 2.32 6.71 -26.08
CA GLN A 153 3.61 7.30 -25.75
C GLN A 153 3.68 8.77 -26.20
N SER A 154 3.18 9.09 -27.38
CA SER A 154 3.10 10.47 -27.88
C SER A 154 2.15 11.31 -27.03
N PHE A 155 0.98 10.78 -26.68
CA PHE A 155 -0.04 11.42 -25.85
C PHE A 155 0.48 11.80 -24.46
N THR A 156 1.29 10.95 -23.84
CA THR A 156 1.89 11.17 -22.53
C THR A 156 3.25 11.86 -22.59
N GLY A 157 3.76 12.21 -23.78
CA GLY A 157 5.10 12.75 -23.96
C GLY A 157 6.21 11.80 -23.48
N GLY A 158 5.96 10.48 -23.51
CA GLY A 158 6.84 9.45 -22.99
C GLY A 158 6.83 9.31 -21.46
N PHE A 159 6.11 10.18 -20.74
CA PHE A 159 5.97 10.10 -19.28
C PHE A 159 4.88 9.09 -18.90
N THR A 160 5.19 7.81 -19.02
CA THR A 160 4.26 6.72 -18.75
C THR A 160 4.94 5.52 -18.13
N ALA A 161 4.19 4.65 -17.44
CA ALA A 161 4.60 3.33 -17.01
C ALA A 161 3.87 2.28 -17.86
N LEU A 162 4.61 1.47 -18.60
CA LEU A 162 4.06 0.35 -19.37
C LEU A 162 4.00 -0.88 -18.46
N LEU A 163 2.81 -1.45 -18.32
CA LEU A 163 2.51 -2.50 -17.35
C LEU A 163 2.14 -3.80 -18.05
N SER A 164 2.62 -4.92 -17.55
CA SER A 164 2.15 -6.25 -17.92
C SER A 164 0.69 -6.42 -17.47
N PRO A 165 -0.11 -7.26 -18.18
CA PRO A 165 -1.51 -7.50 -17.85
C PRO A 165 -1.65 -8.51 -16.69
N ASP A 166 -1.03 -8.23 -15.55
CA ASP A 166 -1.08 -9.02 -14.33
C ASP A 166 -1.27 -8.16 -13.08
N GLU A 167 -1.84 -8.75 -12.05
CA GLU A 167 -2.19 -8.06 -10.81
C GLU A 167 -0.96 -7.53 -10.07
N ASP A 168 0.13 -8.29 -10.06
CA ASP A 168 1.36 -7.89 -9.38
C ASP A 168 2.01 -6.66 -10.02
N ALA A 169 1.94 -6.54 -11.36
CA ALA A 169 2.40 -5.34 -12.07
C ALA A 169 1.60 -4.10 -11.64
N LEU A 170 0.28 -4.24 -11.46
CA LEU A 170 -0.58 -3.15 -10.99
C LEU A 170 -0.24 -2.74 -9.57
N TRP A 171 -0.05 -3.69 -8.66
CA TRP A 171 0.32 -3.38 -7.27
C TRP A 171 1.73 -2.80 -7.16
N ARG A 172 2.71 -3.29 -7.94
CA ARG A 172 4.04 -2.68 -8.02
C ARG A 172 3.99 -1.24 -8.53
N TRP A 173 3.18 -0.98 -9.57
CA TRP A 173 2.96 0.38 -10.08
C TRP A 173 2.26 1.27 -9.06
N TRP A 174 1.22 0.79 -8.39
CA TRP A 174 0.53 1.51 -7.31
C TRP A 174 1.49 1.94 -6.21
N GLY A 175 2.46 1.11 -5.91
CA GLY A 175 3.66 1.45 -5.14
C GLY A 175 3.52 1.29 -3.64
N THR A 176 4.62 0.86 -3.05
CA THR A 176 4.73 0.55 -1.61
C THR A 176 4.54 1.76 -0.69
N HIS A 177 4.74 2.99 -1.19
CA HIS A 177 4.53 4.22 -0.40
C HIS A 177 3.09 4.43 0.04
N ARG A 178 2.11 3.81 -0.64
CA ARG A 178 0.68 3.91 -0.32
C ARG A 178 0.23 2.99 0.81
N LEU A 179 1.12 2.14 1.32
CA LEU A 179 0.80 1.23 2.43
C LEU A 179 0.30 1.99 3.69
N TYR A 180 0.82 3.20 3.95
CA TYR A 180 0.39 4.00 5.11
C TYR A 180 -1.04 4.52 4.94
N ASP A 181 -1.41 4.96 3.74
CA ASP A 181 -2.78 5.37 3.43
C ASP A 181 -3.73 4.17 3.53
N ASP A 182 -3.32 3.02 2.99
CA ASP A 182 -4.09 1.79 3.06
C ASP A 182 -4.32 1.34 4.52
N LEU A 183 -3.27 1.34 5.34
CA LEU A 183 -3.40 1.05 6.77
C LEU A 183 -4.34 2.05 7.46
N LEU A 184 -4.19 3.35 7.20
CA LEU A 184 -5.02 4.40 7.80
C LEU A 184 -6.50 4.28 7.41
N HIS A 185 -6.79 3.94 6.15
CA HIS A 185 -8.16 3.74 5.66
C HIS A 185 -8.88 2.60 6.40
N GLY A 186 -8.15 1.56 6.79
CA GLY A 186 -8.71 0.43 7.52
C GLY A 186 -8.98 0.71 9.00
N VAL A 187 -8.47 1.80 9.56
CA VAL A 187 -8.67 2.11 10.99
C VAL A 187 -10.11 2.52 11.26
N GLU A 188 -10.77 1.80 12.16
CA GLU A 188 -12.02 2.23 12.78
C GLU A 188 -11.72 3.20 13.92
N ASP A 189 -12.53 4.25 14.05
CA ASP A 189 -12.30 5.25 15.07
C ASP A 189 -12.74 4.75 16.45
N ALA A 190 -11.93 5.06 17.45
CA ALA A 190 -12.20 4.74 18.85
C ALA A 190 -11.52 5.79 19.74
N PRO A 191 -12.05 6.06 20.95
CA PRO A 191 -11.41 7.00 21.86
C PRO A 191 -10.04 6.48 22.33
N VAL A 192 -9.03 7.31 22.24
CA VAL A 192 -7.70 7.04 22.80
C VAL A 192 -7.75 7.29 24.29
N ARG A 193 -7.45 6.28 25.07
CA ARG A 193 -7.38 6.35 26.52
C ARG A 193 -6.07 6.96 27.01
N ARG A 194 -4.96 6.51 26.42
CA ARG A 194 -3.62 6.89 26.88
C ARG A 194 -2.59 6.69 25.78
N VAL A 195 -1.57 7.55 25.77
CA VAL A 195 -0.33 7.36 25.03
C VAL A 195 0.82 7.31 26.03
N THR A 196 1.62 6.26 26.01
CA THR A 196 2.81 6.09 26.83
C THR A 196 4.05 6.12 25.96
N ILE A 197 4.99 7.02 26.26
CA ILE A 197 6.25 7.17 25.52
C ILE A 197 7.40 6.80 26.45
N GLY A 198 8.00 5.63 26.22
CA GLY A 198 9.21 5.19 26.90
C GLY A 198 10.47 5.50 26.10
N ALA A 199 11.62 5.05 26.61
CA ALA A 199 12.91 5.27 25.97
C ALA A 199 13.05 4.53 24.62
N LYS A 200 12.42 3.34 24.48
CA LYS A 200 12.53 2.46 23.31
C LYS A 200 11.22 2.20 22.59
N TRP A 201 10.09 2.36 23.27
CA TRP A 201 8.77 1.97 22.79
C TRP A 201 7.73 3.04 23.07
N ILE A 202 6.77 3.10 22.16
CA ILE A 202 5.55 3.89 22.28
C ILE A 202 4.37 2.92 22.34
N MET A 203 3.41 3.19 23.23
CA MET A 203 2.21 2.40 23.43
C MET A 203 0.99 3.32 23.35
N VAL A 204 0.05 2.97 22.53
CA VAL A 204 -1.27 3.63 22.40
C VAL A 204 -2.34 2.67 22.90
N GLU A 205 -3.20 3.17 23.79
CA GLU A 205 -4.27 2.40 24.43
C GLU A 205 -5.64 2.98 24.09
N THR A 206 -6.55 2.12 23.69
CA THR A 206 -8.00 2.37 23.71
C THR A 206 -8.63 1.61 24.89
N ASP A 207 -9.94 1.59 25.01
CA ASP A 207 -10.60 0.79 26.06
C ASP A 207 -10.38 -0.72 25.86
N GLY A 208 -10.38 -1.21 24.62
CA GLY A 208 -10.30 -2.64 24.29
C GLY A 208 -8.97 -3.11 23.71
N THR A 209 -8.10 -2.21 23.24
CA THR A 209 -6.94 -2.58 22.43
C THR A 209 -5.69 -1.81 22.81
N VAL A 210 -4.55 -2.34 22.40
CA VAL A 210 -3.23 -1.73 22.65
C VAL A 210 -2.35 -1.91 21.42
N GLY A 211 -1.73 -0.82 20.96
CA GLY A 211 -0.76 -0.86 19.88
C GLY A 211 0.61 -0.37 20.29
N LEU A 212 1.62 -0.92 19.66
CA LEU A 212 3.02 -0.65 19.96
C LEU A 212 3.76 -0.15 18.73
N ALA A 213 4.73 0.74 18.93
CA ALA A 213 5.73 1.08 17.92
C ALA A 213 7.10 1.29 18.57
N ALA A 214 8.16 0.97 17.86
CA ALA A 214 9.50 1.34 18.29
C ALA A 214 9.64 2.87 18.27
N ARG A 215 10.27 3.43 19.31
CA ARG A 215 10.60 4.86 19.33
C ARG A 215 11.86 5.10 18.50
N PRO A 216 11.81 5.89 17.42
CA PRO A 216 12.97 6.18 16.60
C PRO A 216 14.05 6.93 17.39
N SER A 217 15.32 6.58 17.19
CA SER A 217 16.45 7.25 17.85
C SER A 217 16.51 8.74 17.53
N ALA A 218 16.07 9.16 16.36
CA ALA A 218 15.96 10.57 15.95
C ALA A 218 14.97 11.38 16.80
N SER A 219 14.06 10.74 17.56
CA SER A 219 13.14 11.40 18.49
C SER A 219 13.67 11.51 19.92
N LEU A 220 14.87 10.96 20.18
CA LEU A 220 15.48 11.04 21.50
C LEU A 220 16.01 12.45 21.75
N GLY A 221 15.72 13.01 22.92
CA GLY A 221 16.09 14.40 23.26
C GLY A 221 15.07 15.46 22.82
N ALA A 222 14.03 15.10 22.07
CA ALA A 222 12.91 16.00 21.83
C ALA A 222 12.09 16.19 23.12
N ASP A 223 11.56 17.39 23.33
CA ASP A 223 10.59 17.65 24.38
C ASP A 223 9.36 16.77 24.17
N LEU A 224 9.05 15.96 25.15
CA LEU A 224 7.87 15.11 25.09
C LEU A 224 6.62 15.95 25.35
N PRO A 225 5.62 15.87 24.49
CA PRO A 225 4.35 16.53 24.76
C PRO A 225 3.72 15.91 26.02
N PRO A 226 2.93 16.69 26.78
CA PRO A 226 2.28 16.19 27.97
C PRO A 226 1.35 15.02 27.59
N PRO A 227 1.26 13.97 28.44
CA PRO A 227 0.46 12.77 28.16
C PRO A 227 -1.00 13.06 27.84
N GLU A 228 -1.54 14.14 28.39
CA GLU A 228 -2.93 14.57 28.23
C GLU A 228 -3.23 15.09 26.82
N ARG A 229 -2.20 15.45 26.06
CA ARG A 229 -2.36 15.97 24.68
C ARG A 229 -3.21 15.07 23.78
N TRP A 230 -3.15 13.77 24.01
CA TRP A 230 -3.81 12.78 23.15
C TRP A 230 -4.99 12.06 23.81
N ALA A 231 -5.21 12.25 25.11
CA ALA A 231 -6.32 11.63 25.81
C ALA A 231 -7.67 12.14 25.25
N GLY A 232 -8.56 11.22 24.87
CA GLY A 232 -9.84 11.54 24.26
C GLY A 232 -9.79 11.85 22.77
N ALA A 233 -8.61 11.89 22.14
CA ALA A 233 -8.51 12.00 20.69
C ALA A 233 -9.06 10.73 20.01
N GLY A 234 -9.59 10.86 18.79
CA GLY A 234 -9.97 9.72 17.97
C GLY A 234 -8.72 8.93 17.52
N LEU A 235 -8.79 7.62 17.56
CA LEU A 235 -7.70 6.73 17.16
C LEU A 235 -7.26 6.98 15.70
N LYS A 236 -8.22 7.19 14.82
CA LYS A 236 -7.94 7.50 13.40
C LYS A 236 -7.20 8.82 13.23
N ALA A 237 -7.58 9.84 14.00
CA ALA A 237 -6.88 11.13 14.01
C ALA A 237 -5.46 10.99 14.56
N LEU A 238 -5.26 10.15 15.59
CA LEU A 238 -3.95 9.87 16.14
C LEU A 238 -3.08 9.02 15.20
N ALA A 239 -3.68 8.17 14.36
CA ALA A 239 -2.99 7.36 13.35
C ALA A 239 -2.55 8.18 12.12
N LEU A 240 -3.20 9.32 11.83
CA LEU A 240 -2.93 10.14 10.64
C LEU A 240 -1.46 10.53 10.46
N PRO A 241 -0.68 10.90 11.50
CA PRO A 241 0.74 11.21 11.36
C PRO A 241 1.59 10.08 10.79
N ALA A 242 1.21 8.80 10.95
CA ALA A 242 1.91 7.70 10.30
C ALA A 242 1.98 7.88 8.78
N ALA A 243 0.89 8.38 8.16
CA ALA A 243 0.82 8.63 6.72
C ALA A 243 1.28 10.05 6.33
N ARG A 244 1.15 11.06 7.20
CA ARG A 244 1.25 12.46 6.83
C ARG A 244 2.39 13.25 7.48
N SER A 245 3.08 12.71 8.51
CA SER A 245 4.15 13.43 9.21
C SER A 245 5.53 12.91 8.86
N TRP A 246 6.51 13.82 8.79
CA TRP A 246 7.93 13.50 8.77
C TRP A 246 8.59 13.65 10.15
N ASP A 247 7.84 14.09 11.17
CA ASP A 247 8.35 14.10 12.54
C ASP A 247 8.47 12.67 13.06
N PRO A 248 9.66 12.23 13.53
CA PRO A 248 9.88 10.85 13.94
C PRO A 248 9.00 10.40 15.11
N LEU A 249 8.73 11.29 16.07
CA LEU A 249 7.91 10.98 17.22
C LEU A 249 6.42 10.87 16.84
N GLU A 250 5.91 11.85 16.09
CA GLU A 250 4.53 11.84 15.62
C GLU A 250 4.24 10.64 14.72
N THR A 251 5.18 10.32 13.81
CA THR A 251 5.07 9.13 12.94
C THR A 251 4.99 7.85 13.78
N ALA A 252 5.86 7.71 14.79
CA ALA A 252 5.86 6.52 15.64
C ALA A 252 4.61 6.42 16.53
N VAL A 253 4.09 7.53 17.06
CA VAL A 253 2.78 7.58 17.75
C VAL A 253 1.68 7.15 16.79
N GLY A 254 1.69 7.64 15.55
CA GLY A 254 0.74 7.25 14.52
C GLY A 254 0.80 5.75 14.20
N VAL A 255 1.99 5.16 14.09
CA VAL A 255 2.17 3.71 13.89
C VAL A 255 1.67 2.91 15.08
N ALA A 256 1.91 3.37 16.31
CA ALA A 256 1.35 2.72 17.50
C ALA A 256 -0.19 2.79 17.50
N ALA A 257 -0.78 3.90 17.03
CA ALA A 257 -2.22 4.03 16.87
C ALA A 257 -2.79 3.08 15.78
N LEU A 258 -2.11 2.93 14.63
CA LEU A 258 -2.46 1.91 13.64
C LEU A 258 -2.47 0.51 14.28
N ASN A 259 -1.43 0.17 15.04
CA ASN A 259 -1.31 -1.11 15.71
C ASN A 259 -2.36 -1.33 16.80
N ALA A 260 -2.83 -0.27 17.48
CA ALA A 260 -3.95 -0.39 18.42
C ALA A 260 -5.23 -0.87 17.75
N HIS A 261 -5.43 -0.55 16.45
CA HIS A 261 -6.54 -1.09 15.69
C HIS A 261 -6.28 -2.53 15.24
N TYR A 262 -5.11 -2.79 14.62
CA TYR A 262 -4.85 -4.07 13.95
C TYR A 262 -4.42 -5.20 14.88
N ASN A 263 -3.79 -4.90 16.03
CA ASN A 263 -3.25 -5.91 16.94
C ASN A 263 -4.18 -6.13 18.14
N HIS A 264 -5.47 -6.28 17.86
CA HIS A 264 -6.50 -6.46 18.89
C HIS A 264 -6.52 -7.93 19.42
N PRO A 265 -7.10 -8.19 20.62
CA PRO A 265 -7.10 -9.53 21.24
C PRO A 265 -7.72 -10.64 20.38
N GLY A 266 -8.64 -10.29 19.48
CA GLY A 266 -9.30 -11.25 18.57
C GLY A 266 -8.47 -11.69 17.36
N VAL A 267 -7.25 -11.15 17.17
CA VAL A 267 -6.38 -11.60 16.07
C VAL A 267 -5.91 -13.01 16.34
N THR A 268 -6.11 -13.90 15.37
CA THR A 268 -5.65 -15.29 15.40
C THR A 268 -4.60 -15.50 14.31
N GLY A 269 -3.64 -16.36 14.58
CA GLY A 269 -2.55 -16.73 13.68
C GLY A 269 -1.62 -17.71 14.35
N ASP A 270 -0.52 -18.04 13.69
CA ASP A 270 0.44 -19.01 14.20
C ASP A 270 1.31 -18.39 15.32
N ALA A 271 1.75 -19.25 16.25
CA ALA A 271 2.73 -18.88 17.27
C ALA A 271 4.19 -18.96 16.74
N ALA A 272 4.37 -19.13 15.43
CA ALA A 272 5.67 -19.24 14.78
C ALA A 272 6.48 -17.95 14.92
N ASN A 273 7.80 -18.07 14.88
CA ASN A 273 8.68 -16.91 14.79
C ASN A 273 8.74 -16.44 13.34
N GLY A 274 8.57 -15.14 13.08
CA GLY A 274 8.62 -14.60 11.72
C GLY A 274 9.93 -14.89 10.96
N LEU A 275 11.01 -15.21 11.65
CA LEU A 275 12.28 -15.63 11.03
C LEU A 275 12.25 -17.10 10.54
N ASP A 276 11.29 -17.90 11.00
CA ASP A 276 11.18 -19.32 10.60
C ASP A 276 10.82 -19.44 9.11
N LEU A 277 10.26 -18.40 8.49
CA LEU A 277 10.01 -18.30 7.04
C LEU A 277 11.28 -18.56 6.20
N PHE A 278 12.45 -18.26 6.74
CA PHE A 278 13.73 -18.30 6.03
C PHE A 278 14.56 -19.57 6.35
N THR A 279 14.04 -20.44 7.21
CA THR A 279 14.74 -21.67 7.58
C THR A 279 14.84 -22.61 6.38
N GLY A 280 16.05 -23.03 6.07
CA GLY A 280 16.32 -23.95 4.94
C GLY A 280 16.39 -23.26 3.58
N MET A 281 16.42 -21.94 3.50
CA MET A 281 16.77 -21.22 2.27
C MET A 281 18.26 -21.36 1.98
N ASP A 282 18.60 -21.71 0.73
CA ASP A 282 19.98 -21.86 0.28
C ASP A 282 20.57 -20.55 -0.28
N GLY A 283 19.71 -19.65 -0.74
CA GLY A 283 20.10 -18.36 -1.29
C GLY A 283 20.34 -17.28 -0.22
N ARG A 284 20.61 -16.08 -0.69
CA ARG A 284 20.91 -14.96 0.19
C ARG A 284 19.67 -14.53 0.99
N VAL A 285 19.80 -14.55 2.32
CA VAL A 285 18.83 -13.97 3.25
C VAL A 285 19.40 -12.69 3.83
N VAL A 286 18.66 -11.58 3.70
CA VAL A 286 19.03 -10.28 4.25
C VAL A 286 18.13 -9.96 5.43
N VAL A 287 18.74 -9.52 6.52
CA VAL A 287 18.01 -9.17 7.75
C VAL A 287 18.24 -7.69 8.07
N ILE A 288 17.15 -6.93 8.12
CA ILE A 288 17.16 -5.51 8.45
C ILE A 288 16.79 -5.36 9.93
N GLY A 289 17.75 -4.99 10.74
CA GLY A 289 17.59 -4.81 12.18
C GLY A 289 18.10 -5.97 13.03
N ALA A 290 18.34 -5.71 14.31
CA ALA A 290 18.81 -6.72 15.27
C ALA A 290 17.66 -7.53 15.83
N PHE A 291 17.76 -8.85 15.69
CA PHE A 291 16.81 -9.79 16.28
C PHE A 291 17.49 -10.67 17.34
N PRO A 292 16.81 -10.96 18.47
CA PRO A 292 17.35 -11.89 19.47
C PRO A 292 17.64 -13.26 18.87
N GLN A 293 18.82 -13.81 19.20
CA GLN A 293 19.25 -15.14 18.74
C GLN A 293 19.34 -15.32 17.23
N LEU A 294 19.51 -14.23 16.45
CA LEU A 294 19.55 -14.27 14.99
C LEU A 294 20.62 -15.24 14.48
N ALA A 295 21.87 -15.13 14.96
CA ALA A 295 22.97 -15.98 14.52
C ALA A 295 22.72 -17.49 14.76
N LYS A 296 21.90 -17.84 15.76
CA LYS A 296 21.50 -19.24 16.00
C LYS A 296 20.44 -19.72 15.01
N ARG A 297 19.52 -18.83 14.58
CA ARG A 297 18.42 -19.19 13.66
C ARG A 297 18.81 -19.11 12.20
N LEU A 298 19.53 -18.06 11.84
CA LEU A 298 19.95 -17.75 10.48
C LEU A 298 21.45 -17.41 10.47
N PRO A 299 22.33 -18.38 10.64
CA PRO A 299 23.79 -18.15 10.81
C PRO A 299 24.45 -17.51 9.60
N ASN A 300 23.88 -17.70 8.40
CA ASN A 300 24.42 -17.19 7.13
C ASN A 300 23.73 -15.90 6.66
N ALA A 301 22.81 -15.33 7.45
CA ALA A 301 22.10 -14.12 7.06
C ALA A 301 23.03 -12.90 7.02
N GLN A 302 22.85 -12.06 6.01
CA GLN A 302 23.51 -10.76 5.92
C GLN A 302 22.70 -9.71 6.69
N VAL A 303 23.28 -9.19 7.76
CA VAL A 303 22.60 -8.27 8.68
C VAL A 303 22.89 -6.83 8.33
N ILE A 304 21.86 -6.01 8.20
CA ILE A 304 21.95 -4.57 7.98
C ILE A 304 21.44 -3.83 9.21
N GLU A 305 22.27 -2.95 9.75
CA GLU A 305 21.94 -2.16 10.94
C GLU A 305 22.28 -0.68 10.79
N MET A 306 21.53 0.19 11.52
CA MET A 306 21.82 1.63 11.58
C MET A 306 23.15 1.92 12.28
N LYS A 307 23.54 1.07 13.24
CA LYS A 307 24.81 1.13 13.97
C LYS A 307 25.46 -0.24 13.87
N PRO A 308 26.07 -0.56 12.72
CA PRO A 308 26.57 -1.89 12.44
C PRO A 308 27.77 -2.25 13.33
N ARG A 309 27.88 -3.52 13.69
CA ARG A 309 29.06 -4.14 14.28
C ARG A 309 30.01 -4.59 13.16
N ASP A 310 31.15 -5.17 13.53
CA ASP A 310 32.19 -5.58 12.56
C ASP A 310 31.71 -6.61 11.51
N ASP A 311 30.72 -7.42 11.86
CA ASP A 311 30.10 -8.46 11.02
C ASP A 311 28.77 -8.05 10.40
N GLU A 312 28.35 -6.80 10.56
CA GLU A 312 27.10 -6.25 10.07
C GLU A 312 27.34 -5.18 8.99
N TYR A 313 26.36 -4.95 8.13
CA TYR A 313 26.40 -3.97 7.06
C TYR A 313 25.69 -2.67 7.45
N PRO A 314 26.17 -1.52 6.99
CA PRO A 314 25.47 -0.25 7.17
C PRO A 314 24.19 -0.18 6.33
N GLU A 315 23.24 0.70 6.68
CA GLU A 315 21.93 0.85 6.01
C GLU A 315 22.06 1.00 4.48
N ALA A 316 23.09 1.71 3.99
CA ALA A 316 23.31 1.91 2.58
C ALA A 316 23.55 0.60 1.79
N ALA A 317 24.04 -0.46 2.44
CA ALA A 317 24.25 -1.76 1.80
C ALA A 317 22.94 -2.41 1.32
N GLY A 318 21.78 -1.96 1.82
CA GLY A 318 20.47 -2.44 1.38
C GLY A 318 20.23 -2.31 -0.12
N GLU A 319 20.76 -1.27 -0.75
CA GLU A 319 20.64 -1.05 -2.21
C GLU A 319 21.34 -2.14 -3.04
N TRP A 320 22.31 -2.86 -2.48
CA TRP A 320 23.05 -3.94 -3.14
C TRP A 320 22.67 -5.33 -2.65
N LEU A 321 22.30 -5.46 -1.38
CA LEU A 321 22.04 -6.76 -0.78
C LEU A 321 20.61 -7.25 -0.97
N LEU A 322 19.62 -6.35 -0.97
CA LEU A 322 18.20 -6.71 -1.13
C LEU A 322 17.86 -7.14 -2.57
N PRO A 323 18.33 -6.46 -3.63
CA PRO A 323 18.07 -6.94 -4.99
C PRO A 323 18.61 -8.35 -5.23
N GLY A 324 17.73 -9.26 -5.66
CA GLY A 324 18.07 -10.66 -5.90
C GLY A 324 18.32 -11.49 -4.62
N ALA A 325 17.95 -11.01 -3.44
CA ALA A 325 17.86 -11.84 -2.24
C ALA A 325 16.73 -12.86 -2.39
N GLU A 326 16.90 -14.06 -1.82
CA GLU A 326 15.84 -15.07 -1.73
C GLU A 326 14.87 -14.74 -0.59
N GLY A 327 15.40 -14.19 0.50
CA GLY A 327 14.61 -13.78 1.66
C GLY A 327 15.01 -12.44 2.25
N ALA A 328 14.04 -11.70 2.79
CA ALA A 328 14.26 -10.43 3.49
C ALA A 328 13.43 -10.37 4.79
N ALA A 329 14.10 -10.42 5.94
CA ALA A 329 13.47 -10.17 7.24
C ALA A 329 13.61 -8.69 7.59
N ILE A 330 12.49 -7.98 7.69
CA ILE A 330 12.48 -6.54 7.94
C ILE A 330 11.91 -6.26 9.32
N THR A 331 12.64 -5.48 10.12
CA THR A 331 12.13 -5.05 11.44
C THR A 331 10.92 -4.13 11.31
N SER A 332 9.93 -4.30 12.18
CA SER A 332 8.75 -3.43 12.25
C SER A 332 9.06 -1.96 12.57
N SER A 333 10.26 -1.67 13.10
CA SER A 333 10.71 -0.29 13.32
C SER A 333 10.84 0.51 12.02
N SER A 334 10.98 -0.18 10.88
CA SER A 334 10.98 0.42 9.53
C SER A 334 9.68 1.15 9.16
N LEU A 335 8.57 0.80 9.80
CA LEU A 335 7.33 1.58 9.70
C LEU A 335 7.47 2.95 10.39
N ALA A 336 7.97 2.96 11.62
CA ALA A 336 8.08 4.18 12.43
C ALA A 336 9.14 5.16 11.88
N ASN A 337 10.21 4.67 11.26
CA ASN A 337 11.25 5.50 10.62
C ASN A 337 11.02 5.70 9.12
N ARG A 338 9.91 5.21 8.55
CA ARG A 338 9.47 5.37 7.15
C ARG A 338 10.40 4.73 6.10
N THR A 339 11.27 3.80 6.48
CA THR A 339 12.14 3.10 5.52
C THR A 339 11.45 1.90 4.86
N LEU A 340 10.35 1.38 5.44
CA LEU A 340 9.68 0.18 4.95
C LEU A 340 9.31 0.22 3.46
N PRO A 341 8.72 1.30 2.89
CA PRO A 341 8.39 1.32 1.46
C PRO A 341 9.59 1.10 0.55
N ARG A 342 10.73 1.73 0.86
CA ARG A 342 11.98 1.58 0.12
C ARG A 342 12.53 0.15 0.23
N LEU A 343 12.51 -0.41 1.45
CA LEU A 343 12.99 -1.78 1.69
C LEU A 343 12.14 -2.80 0.92
N LEU A 344 10.82 -2.68 0.93
CA LEU A 344 9.92 -3.54 0.16
C LEU A 344 10.18 -3.43 -1.35
N SER A 345 10.34 -2.21 -1.87
CA SER A 345 10.67 -2.01 -3.29
C SER A 345 12.00 -2.64 -3.68
N ALA A 346 13.01 -2.57 -2.81
CA ALA A 346 14.32 -3.19 -3.05
C ALA A 346 14.29 -4.72 -2.92
N SER A 347 13.33 -5.28 -2.16
CA SER A 347 13.15 -6.71 -1.94
C SER A 347 12.25 -7.38 -2.98
N THR A 348 11.99 -6.74 -4.12
CA THR A 348 11.13 -7.32 -5.16
C THR A 348 11.65 -8.69 -5.60
N GLY A 349 10.77 -9.71 -5.53
CA GLY A 349 11.10 -11.10 -5.84
C GLY A 349 11.64 -11.93 -4.68
N ALA A 350 11.98 -11.31 -3.54
CA ALA A 350 12.31 -12.03 -2.31
C ALA A 350 11.04 -12.42 -1.55
N ARG A 351 11.13 -13.46 -0.72
CA ARG A 351 10.14 -13.71 0.33
C ARG A 351 10.38 -12.75 1.48
N VAL A 352 9.36 -12.00 1.87
CA VAL A 352 9.50 -10.92 2.87
C VAL A 352 8.71 -11.20 4.13
N ALA A 353 9.37 -11.12 5.28
CA ALA A 353 8.72 -11.08 6.59
C ALA A 353 8.89 -9.71 7.26
N LEU A 354 7.80 -9.11 7.73
CA LEU A 354 7.84 -7.96 8.61
C LEU A 354 7.72 -8.44 10.05
N VAL A 355 8.75 -8.21 10.86
CA VAL A 355 8.91 -8.85 12.17
C VAL A 355 9.12 -7.84 13.29
N GLY A 356 8.40 -8.01 14.38
CA GLY A 356 8.58 -7.24 15.61
C GLY A 356 7.27 -6.80 16.25
N PRO A 357 7.28 -6.38 17.54
CA PRO A 357 6.07 -6.02 18.27
C PRO A 357 5.25 -4.88 17.64
N GLY A 358 5.87 -4.04 16.81
CA GLY A 358 5.24 -2.95 16.09
C GLY A 358 4.74 -3.33 14.68
N THR A 359 4.61 -4.61 14.35
CA THR A 359 4.06 -5.08 13.07
C THR A 359 2.54 -5.03 13.11
N PRO A 360 1.87 -4.31 12.17
CA PRO A 360 0.41 -4.38 12.02
C PRO A 360 -0.03 -5.77 11.56
N LEU A 361 -0.89 -6.42 12.32
CA LEU A 361 -1.41 -7.76 12.02
C LEU A 361 -2.62 -7.67 11.08
N THR A 362 -2.36 -7.33 9.82
CA THR A 362 -3.41 -7.18 8.81
C THR A 362 -2.96 -7.61 7.42
N GLY A 363 -3.77 -8.39 6.73
CA GLY A 363 -3.53 -8.82 5.33
C GLY A 363 -3.43 -7.67 4.32
N ARG A 364 -3.72 -6.41 4.72
CA ARG A 364 -3.52 -5.25 3.84
C ARG A 364 -2.08 -5.13 3.35
N LEU A 365 -1.10 -5.50 4.17
CA LEU A 365 0.33 -5.42 3.82
C LEU A 365 0.79 -6.47 2.81
N PHE A 366 0.08 -7.57 2.65
CA PHE A 366 0.45 -8.62 1.70
C PHE A 366 0.49 -8.10 0.25
N ARG A 367 -0.39 -7.18 -0.11
CA ARG A 367 -0.42 -6.57 -1.45
C ARG A 367 0.77 -5.65 -1.75
N TYR A 368 1.57 -5.34 -0.74
CA TYR A 368 2.79 -4.54 -0.87
C TYR A 368 4.07 -5.38 -0.87
N GLY A 369 3.93 -6.70 -1.08
CA GLY A 369 5.07 -7.62 -1.19
C GLY A 369 5.56 -8.17 0.15
N VAL A 370 4.70 -8.23 1.17
CA VAL A 370 4.99 -8.92 2.43
C VAL A 370 4.34 -10.30 2.42
N ASP A 371 5.08 -11.36 2.71
CA ASP A 371 4.59 -12.73 2.76
C ASP A 371 4.20 -13.18 4.17
N SER A 372 4.84 -12.58 5.19
CA SER A 372 4.58 -12.92 6.58
C SER A 372 4.65 -11.70 7.49
N LEU A 373 3.72 -11.63 8.44
CA LEU A 373 3.60 -10.57 9.43
C LEU A 373 3.71 -11.17 10.83
N ALA A 374 4.82 -10.94 11.52
CA ALA A 374 5.01 -11.39 12.90
C ALA A 374 4.94 -10.20 13.86
N GLY A 375 3.83 -10.08 14.58
CA GLY A 375 3.50 -8.98 15.47
C GLY A 375 3.21 -9.43 16.89
N PHE A 376 2.76 -8.50 17.72
CA PHE A 376 2.50 -8.74 19.14
C PHE A 376 1.11 -8.25 19.53
N VAL A 377 0.36 -9.09 20.22
CA VAL A 377 -0.93 -8.78 20.83
C VAL A 377 -0.74 -8.65 22.33
N VAL A 378 -1.08 -7.50 22.88
CA VAL A 378 -0.93 -7.19 24.31
C VAL A 378 -2.10 -7.77 25.11
N GLU A 379 -1.82 -8.49 26.18
CA GLU A 379 -2.80 -9.09 27.08
C GLU A 379 -2.80 -8.41 28.47
N ASP A 380 -1.62 -8.09 29.01
CA ASP A 380 -1.47 -7.33 30.27
C ASP A 380 -0.91 -5.92 29.98
N ARG A 381 -1.83 -4.99 29.75
CA ARG A 381 -1.49 -3.60 29.40
C ARG A 381 -0.76 -2.84 30.52
N GLU A 382 -1.14 -3.06 31.77
CA GLU A 382 -0.57 -2.30 32.90
C GLU A 382 0.86 -2.77 33.22
N ALA A 383 1.11 -4.08 33.20
CA ALA A 383 2.46 -4.60 33.39
C ALA A 383 3.37 -4.21 32.20
N LEU A 384 2.90 -4.32 30.96
CA LEU A 384 3.66 -3.90 29.79
C LEU A 384 4.00 -2.40 29.82
N ARG A 385 3.07 -1.57 30.25
CA ARG A 385 3.29 -0.12 30.39
C ARG A 385 4.44 0.19 31.35
N ARG A 386 4.53 -0.52 32.48
CA ARG A 386 5.65 -0.38 33.43
C ARG A 386 6.97 -0.76 32.76
N VAL A 387 7.02 -1.89 32.05
CA VAL A 387 8.21 -2.31 31.28
C VAL A 387 8.65 -1.22 30.31
N ILE A 388 7.71 -0.59 29.60
CA ILE A 388 8.00 0.48 28.62
C ILE A 388 8.56 1.73 29.32
N LEU A 389 7.97 2.14 30.44
CA LEU A 389 8.43 3.30 31.23
C LEU A 389 9.82 3.06 31.83
N ASP A 390 10.10 1.83 32.26
CA ASP A 390 11.40 1.42 32.80
C ASP A 390 12.47 1.22 31.71
N GLY A 391 12.15 1.51 30.44
CA GLY A 391 13.09 1.40 29.31
C GLY A 391 13.37 -0.04 28.86
N GLY A 392 12.49 -0.99 29.21
CA GLY A 392 12.61 -2.40 28.86
C GLY A 392 12.68 -2.66 27.37
N SER A 393 13.29 -3.78 26.98
CA SER A 393 13.38 -4.24 25.59
C SER A 393 12.20 -5.15 25.25
N SER A 394 11.99 -5.41 23.95
CA SER A 394 10.96 -6.33 23.45
C SER A 394 11.11 -7.78 23.98
N GLN A 395 12.29 -8.15 24.46
CA GLN A 395 12.51 -9.46 25.12
C GLN A 395 11.67 -9.63 26.39
N ALA A 396 11.32 -8.55 27.07
CA ALA A 396 10.48 -8.60 28.27
C ALA A 396 8.97 -8.74 27.95
N PHE A 397 8.56 -8.53 26.69
CA PHE A 397 7.14 -8.44 26.32
C PHE A 397 6.42 -9.79 26.37
N HIS A 398 7.12 -10.91 26.13
CA HIS A 398 6.52 -12.25 26.05
C HIS A 398 5.70 -12.67 27.29
N ARG A 399 5.90 -12.00 28.42
CA ARG A 399 5.12 -12.24 29.65
C ARG A 399 3.83 -11.43 29.73
N HIS A 400 3.63 -10.51 28.80
CA HIS A 400 2.54 -9.52 28.83
C HIS A 400 1.65 -9.59 27.60
N GLY A 401 1.77 -10.66 26.82
CA GLY A 401 1.00 -10.92 25.62
C GLY A 401 1.58 -12.04 24.79
N ARG A 402 1.14 -12.15 23.56
CA ARG A 402 1.52 -13.23 22.66
C ARG A 402 2.02 -12.71 21.30
N PHE A 403 2.99 -13.38 20.75
CA PHE A 403 3.38 -13.18 19.35
C PHE A 403 2.42 -13.93 18.45
N VAL A 404 2.08 -13.29 17.34
CA VAL A 404 1.17 -13.83 16.32
C VAL A 404 1.79 -13.61 14.95
N THR A 405 1.78 -14.67 14.14
CA THR A 405 2.26 -14.62 12.77
C THR A 405 1.11 -14.88 11.80
N LEU A 406 0.93 -14.00 10.82
CA LEU A 406 0.01 -14.14 9.70
C LEU A 406 0.82 -14.42 8.44
N HIS A 407 0.28 -15.27 7.56
CA HIS A 407 0.90 -15.59 6.27
C HIS A 407 0.00 -15.16 5.11
N ASN A 408 0.62 -14.76 4.01
CA ASN A 408 -0.06 -14.58 2.73
C ASN A 408 -0.38 -15.98 2.17
N THR A 409 -1.66 -16.31 2.10
CA THR A 409 -2.18 -17.63 1.64
C THR A 409 -2.68 -17.56 0.21
#